data_89bda9a88a86e590a7788116c63b0766
#
_entry.id   89bda9a88a86e590a7788116c63b0766
#
_cell.length_a   1.000
_cell.length_b   1.000
_cell.length_c   1.000
_cell.angle_alpha   90.00
_cell.angle_beta   90.00
_cell.angle_gamma   90.00
#
_symmetry.space_group_name_H-M   'P 1'
#
loop_
_entity.id
_entity.type
_entity.pdbx_description
1 polymer ?
#
loop_
_entity_poly.entity_id
_entity_poly.type
_entity_poly.pdbx_seq_one_letter_code
_entity_poly.pdbx_strand_id
1 'polypeptide(L)'
;MRHKLILAGGGSGTAEYLLPAAKKALEEVELVIASPRFLELLHARKTMPMGHISELLESLPAMLERESIGIVVSGDPLLYSLCRTLRNRYPELEMQVIPGVGSLQLLGAAFGLTMEQ
;
A
#
# COMPACT_ATOMS: atom_id res chain seq x y z
N MET A 1 3.28 -12.85 -11.13
CA MET A 1 2.34 -12.56 -10.01
C MET A 1 0.95 -12.37 -10.58
N ARG A 2 0.00 -13.13 -10.08
CA ARG A 2 -1.34 -13.19 -10.67
C ARG A 2 -2.29 -12.11 -10.16
N HIS A 3 -2.02 -11.57 -8.99
CA HIS A 3 -2.89 -10.60 -8.35
C HIS A 3 -2.16 -9.27 -8.17
N LYS A 4 -2.94 -8.22 -7.99
CA LYS A 4 -2.39 -6.88 -7.87
C LYS A 4 -2.05 -6.52 -6.43
N LEU A 5 -1.17 -5.54 -6.30
CA LEU A 5 -0.79 -4.95 -5.02
C LEU A 5 -1.32 -3.52 -4.95
N ILE A 6 -1.97 -3.18 -3.85
CA ILE A 6 -2.31 -1.80 -3.52
C ILE A 6 -1.31 -1.33 -2.46
N LEU A 7 -0.64 -0.23 -2.74
CA LEU A 7 0.30 0.36 -1.79
C LEU A 7 -0.24 1.72 -1.40
N ALA A 8 -0.63 1.88 -0.13
CA ALA A 8 -1.32 3.07 0.32
C ALA A 8 -0.59 3.77 1.46
N GLY A 9 -0.62 5.10 1.45
CA GLY A 9 -0.13 5.91 2.55
C GLY A 9 -1.25 6.21 3.52
N GLY A 10 -1.03 5.93 4.79
CA GLY A 10 -2.02 6.13 5.84
C GLY A 10 -1.78 7.31 6.75
N GLY A 11 -0.75 8.12 6.45
CA GLY A 11 -0.45 9.29 7.26
C GLY A 11 -0.17 8.95 8.71
N SER A 12 -0.77 9.68 9.63
CA SER A 12 -0.53 9.49 11.06
C SER A 12 -1.33 8.34 11.66
N GLY A 13 -2.12 7.63 10.86
CA GLY A 13 -2.89 6.51 11.35
C GLY A 13 -4.26 6.86 11.87
N THR A 14 -4.77 8.04 11.52
CA THR A 14 -6.15 8.41 11.82
C THR A 14 -6.98 8.28 10.54
N ALA A 15 -8.28 8.05 10.70
CA ALA A 15 -9.18 7.84 9.57
C ALA A 15 -9.19 9.01 8.60
N GLU A 16 -9.01 10.22 9.08
CA GLU A 16 -9.06 11.42 8.25
C GLU A 16 -7.88 11.55 7.29
N TYR A 17 -6.78 10.83 7.53
CA TYR A 17 -5.61 10.87 6.66
C TYR A 17 -5.60 9.76 5.62
N LEU A 18 -6.57 8.85 5.68
CA LEU A 18 -6.70 7.79 4.69
C LEU A 18 -7.76 8.20 3.68
N LEU A 19 -7.35 8.37 2.42
CA LEU A 19 -8.29 8.78 1.38
C LEU A 19 -9.41 7.75 1.20
N PRO A 20 -10.63 8.20 0.91
CA PRO A 20 -11.73 7.26 0.64
C PRO A 20 -11.41 6.25 -0.44
N ALA A 21 -10.70 6.67 -1.49
CA ALA A 21 -10.30 5.76 -2.56
C ALA A 21 -9.36 4.66 -2.03
N ALA A 22 -8.44 5.03 -1.12
CA ALA A 22 -7.53 4.06 -0.53
C ALA A 22 -8.30 3.08 0.35
N LYS A 23 -9.20 3.60 1.18
CA LYS A 23 -10.00 2.75 2.05
C LYS A 23 -10.81 1.74 1.24
N LYS A 24 -11.46 2.22 0.18
CA LYS A 24 -12.25 1.34 -0.69
C LYS A 24 -11.37 0.26 -1.32
N ALA A 25 -10.23 0.65 -1.88
CA ALA A 25 -9.33 -0.30 -2.52
C ALA A 25 -8.81 -1.34 -1.54
N LEU A 26 -8.46 -0.91 -0.32
CA LEU A 26 -7.96 -1.81 0.70
C LEU A 26 -9.02 -2.77 1.21
N GLU A 27 -10.27 -2.35 1.23
CA GLU A 27 -11.36 -3.22 1.66
C GLU A 27 -11.79 -4.22 0.59
N GLU A 28 -11.36 -4.00 -0.65
CA GLU A 28 -11.65 -4.90 -1.75
C GLU A 28 -10.58 -5.98 -1.96
N VAL A 29 -9.36 -5.77 -1.51
CA VAL A 29 -8.33 -6.80 -1.62
C VAL A 29 -8.57 -7.91 -0.61
N GLU A 30 -7.94 -9.04 -0.84
CA GLU A 30 -8.14 -10.21 0.00
C GLU A 30 -7.37 -10.15 1.31
N LEU A 31 -6.19 -9.52 1.31
CA LEU A 31 -5.34 -9.42 2.49
C LEU A 31 -4.80 -8.01 2.63
N VAL A 32 -4.92 -7.43 3.83
CA VAL A 32 -4.31 -6.13 4.13
C VAL A 32 -3.21 -6.32 5.15
N ILE A 33 -2.04 -5.79 4.85
CA ILE A 33 -0.86 -5.83 5.71
C ILE A 33 -0.56 -4.42 6.19
N ALA A 34 -0.59 -4.23 7.49
CA ALA A 34 -0.38 -2.91 8.09
C ALA A 34 -0.12 -3.04 9.57
N SER A 35 0.29 -1.94 10.20
CA SER A 35 0.36 -1.91 11.65
C SER A 35 -1.06 -1.98 12.24
N PRO A 36 -1.20 -2.43 13.51
CA PRO A 36 -2.53 -2.63 14.09
C PRO A 36 -3.42 -1.38 14.05
N ARG A 37 -2.85 -0.19 14.24
CA ARG A 37 -3.66 1.03 14.26
C ARG A 37 -4.32 1.32 12.92
N PHE A 38 -3.70 0.94 11.81
CA PHE A 38 -4.33 1.08 10.50
C PHE A 38 -5.38 0.00 10.28
N LEU A 39 -5.10 -1.21 10.75
CA LEU A 39 -6.06 -2.30 10.61
C LEU A 39 -7.38 -2.02 11.30
N GLU A 40 -7.35 -1.26 12.40
CA GLU A 40 -8.55 -0.87 13.12
C GLU A 40 -9.44 0.08 12.31
N LEU A 41 -8.88 0.78 11.33
CA LEU A 41 -9.62 1.74 10.52
C LEU A 41 -10.31 1.09 9.31
N LEU A 42 -10.07 -0.18 9.07
CA LEU A 42 -10.50 -0.85 7.84
C LEU A 42 -11.39 -2.05 8.13
N HIS A 43 -12.34 -2.27 7.24
CA HIS A 43 -13.15 -3.49 7.25
C HIS A 43 -12.56 -4.48 6.24
N ALA A 44 -11.32 -4.89 6.51
CA ALA A 44 -10.61 -5.78 5.61
C ALA A 44 -11.09 -7.22 5.75
N ARG A 45 -11.04 -7.95 4.65
CA ARG A 45 -11.46 -9.36 4.67
C ARG A 45 -10.51 -10.21 5.50
N LYS A 46 -9.22 -9.97 5.34
CA LYS A 46 -8.17 -10.68 6.06
C LYS A 46 -7.07 -9.69 6.36
N THR A 47 -6.47 -9.78 7.54
CA THR A 47 -5.41 -8.85 7.95
C THR A 47 -4.19 -9.61 8.42
N MET A 48 -3.03 -8.96 8.27
CA MET A 48 -1.77 -9.46 8.76
C MET A 48 -0.95 -8.28 9.26
N PRO A 49 -0.34 -8.37 10.45
CA PRO A 49 0.49 -7.28 10.92
C PRO A 49 1.74 -7.14 10.06
N MET A 50 2.20 -5.89 9.92
CA MET A 50 3.45 -5.63 9.21
C MET A 50 4.61 -6.11 10.06
N GLY A 51 5.34 -7.09 9.58
CA GLY A 51 6.54 -7.55 10.24
C GLY A 51 7.77 -6.85 9.70
N HIS A 52 8.83 -7.59 9.48
CA HIS A 52 10.04 -7.03 8.87
C HIS A 52 9.81 -6.83 7.38
N ILE A 53 10.08 -5.60 6.91
CA ILE A 53 9.85 -5.24 5.52
C ILE A 53 10.66 -6.11 4.56
N SER A 54 11.90 -6.44 4.92
CA SER A 54 12.73 -7.28 4.06
C SER A 54 12.12 -8.66 3.83
N GLU A 55 11.57 -9.25 4.88
CA GLU A 55 10.90 -10.56 4.77
C GLU A 55 9.63 -10.46 3.95
N LEU A 56 8.88 -9.38 4.16
CA LEU A 56 7.66 -9.15 3.41
C LEU A 56 7.95 -9.02 1.91
N LEU A 57 8.97 -8.25 1.55
CA LEU A 57 9.33 -8.06 0.15
C LEU A 57 9.71 -9.35 -0.53
N GLU A 58 10.41 -10.23 0.18
CA GLU A 58 10.80 -11.53 -0.38
C GLU A 58 9.61 -12.46 -0.56
N SER A 59 8.62 -12.39 0.31
CA SER A 59 7.47 -13.28 0.25
C SER A 59 6.36 -12.77 -0.66
N LEU A 60 6.38 -11.50 -1.06
CA LEU A 60 5.31 -10.92 -1.89
C LEU A 60 5.01 -11.68 -3.18
N PRO A 61 6.00 -12.11 -3.98
CA PRO A 61 5.68 -12.82 -5.21
C PRO A 61 4.84 -14.06 -4.99
N ALA A 62 5.18 -14.87 -3.97
CA ALA A 62 4.43 -16.08 -3.67
C ALA A 62 3.03 -15.75 -3.16
N MET A 63 2.91 -14.70 -2.33
CA MET A 63 1.62 -14.28 -1.81
C MET A 63 0.71 -13.77 -2.91
N LEU A 64 1.24 -13.00 -3.84
CA LEU A 64 0.47 -12.43 -4.94
C LEU A 64 0.08 -13.47 -6.00
N GLU A 65 0.62 -14.66 -5.94
CA GLU A 65 0.13 -15.77 -6.75
C GLU A 65 -1.20 -16.29 -6.22
N ARG A 66 -1.48 -16.07 -4.95
CA ARG A 66 -2.66 -16.62 -4.28
C ARG A 66 -3.77 -15.61 -4.05
N GLU A 67 -3.43 -14.35 -3.79
CA GLU A 67 -4.44 -13.36 -3.40
C GLU A 67 -3.96 -11.95 -3.67
N SER A 68 -4.91 -11.04 -3.80
CA SER A 68 -4.62 -9.61 -3.90
C SER A 68 -4.26 -9.06 -2.52
N ILE A 69 -3.33 -8.12 -2.48
CA ILE A 69 -2.76 -7.64 -1.23
C ILE A 69 -2.76 -6.13 -1.21
N GLY A 70 -3.08 -5.57 -0.05
CA GLY A 70 -2.93 -4.15 0.22
C GLY A 70 -1.91 -3.96 1.34
N ILE A 71 -1.01 -3.01 1.17
CA ILE A 71 -0.03 -2.64 2.18
C ILE A 71 -0.25 -1.18 2.53
N VAL A 72 -0.36 -0.89 3.83
CA VAL A 72 -0.52 0.48 4.31
C VAL A 72 0.71 0.86 5.10
N VAL A 73 1.32 1.97 4.74
CA VAL A 73 2.50 2.49 5.42
C VAL A 73 2.24 3.90 5.93
N SER A 74 2.88 4.26 7.04
CA SER A 74 2.83 5.61 7.57
C SER A 74 3.99 6.41 7.01
N GLY A 75 3.72 7.66 6.63
CA GLY A 75 4.76 8.56 6.20
C GLY A 75 5.20 8.40 4.76
N ASP A 76 5.45 9.53 4.13
CA ASP A 76 5.83 9.60 2.73
C ASP A 76 7.19 8.96 2.41
N PRO A 77 8.22 9.15 3.24
CA PRO A 77 9.51 8.55 2.92
C PRO A 77 9.44 7.04 2.77
N LEU A 78 8.67 6.38 3.62
CA LEU A 78 8.52 4.93 3.53
C LEU A 78 7.72 4.52 2.30
N LEU A 79 6.67 5.29 1.97
CA LEU A 79 5.87 5.02 0.77
C LEU A 79 6.73 5.14 -0.49
N TYR A 80 7.56 6.19 -0.58
CA TYR A 80 8.47 6.39 -1.70
C TYR A 80 9.47 5.24 -1.80
N SER A 81 10.05 4.88 -0.67
CA SER A 81 11.07 3.84 -0.61
C SER A 81 10.52 2.50 -1.08
N LEU A 82 9.35 2.12 -0.57
CA LEU A 82 8.72 0.87 -0.97
C LEU A 82 8.31 0.87 -2.44
N CYS A 83 7.75 1.95 -2.92
CA CYS A 83 7.35 2.06 -4.32
C CYS A 83 8.54 1.86 -5.24
N ARG A 84 9.65 2.55 -4.94
CA ARG A 84 10.86 2.44 -5.74
C ARG A 84 11.45 1.04 -5.69
N THR A 85 11.54 0.48 -4.49
CA THR A 85 12.11 -0.85 -4.31
C THR A 85 11.30 -1.90 -5.06
N LEU A 86 9.97 -1.82 -4.96
CA LEU A 86 9.10 -2.78 -5.61
C LEU A 86 9.16 -2.67 -7.14
N ARG A 87 9.20 -1.45 -7.67
CA ARG A 87 9.31 -1.25 -9.11
C ARG A 87 10.64 -1.78 -9.65
N ASN A 88 11.72 -1.59 -8.90
CA ASN A 88 13.04 -2.08 -9.31
C ASN A 88 13.16 -3.60 -9.19
N ARG A 89 12.61 -4.13 -8.11
CA ARG A 89 12.77 -5.56 -7.81
C ARG A 89 11.79 -6.44 -8.59
N TYR A 90 10.57 -5.93 -8.80
CA TYR A 90 9.50 -6.66 -9.47
C TYR A 90 8.86 -5.78 -10.54
N PRO A 91 9.55 -5.54 -11.65
CA PRO A 91 9.03 -4.62 -12.68
C PRO A 91 7.72 -5.09 -13.32
N GLU A 92 7.40 -6.36 -13.22
CA GLU A 92 6.17 -6.91 -13.79
C GLU A 92 4.98 -6.81 -12.84
N LEU A 93 5.22 -6.37 -11.61
CA LEU A 93 4.16 -6.28 -10.60
C LEU A 93 3.12 -5.25 -10.98
N GLU A 94 1.86 -5.66 -10.98
CA GLU A 94 0.75 -4.73 -11.13
C GLU A 94 0.52 -4.06 -9.77
N MET A 95 0.88 -2.78 -9.69
CA MET A 95 0.86 -2.05 -8.43
C MET A 95 0.13 -0.73 -8.59
N GLN A 96 -0.80 -0.47 -7.69
CA GLN A 96 -1.48 0.81 -7.61
C GLN A 96 -1.02 1.53 -6.35
N VAL A 97 -0.54 2.75 -6.49
CA VAL A 97 -0.07 3.55 -5.35
C VAL A 97 -1.09 4.63 -5.05
N ILE A 98 -1.56 4.67 -3.82
CA ILE A 98 -2.54 5.66 -3.37
C ILE A 98 -1.93 6.42 -2.20
N PRO A 99 -1.55 7.69 -2.40
CA PRO A 99 -0.93 8.47 -1.31
C PRO A 99 -1.95 8.88 -0.26
N GLY A 100 -1.47 9.23 0.92
CA GLY A 100 -2.33 9.76 1.96
C GLY A 100 -2.72 11.21 1.71
N VAL A 101 -3.68 11.69 2.48
CA VAL A 101 -4.10 13.09 2.45
C VAL A 101 -2.90 13.96 2.86
N GLY A 102 -2.65 15.00 2.09
CA GLY A 102 -1.53 15.90 2.33
C GLY A 102 -0.26 15.54 1.58
N SER A 103 -0.16 14.31 1.06
CA SER A 103 1.03 13.84 0.34
C SER A 103 0.89 13.90 -1.16
N LEU A 104 -0.30 14.19 -1.67
CA LEU A 104 -0.61 14.02 -3.08
C LEU A 104 0.32 14.78 -4.01
N GLN A 105 0.52 16.07 -3.74
CA GLN A 105 1.36 16.88 -4.60
C GLN A 105 2.82 16.47 -4.55
N LEU A 106 3.31 16.22 -3.34
CA LEU A 106 4.70 15.82 -3.15
C LEU A 106 4.97 14.48 -3.83
N LEU A 107 4.09 13.53 -3.66
CA LEU A 107 4.24 12.21 -4.25
C LEU A 107 4.17 12.28 -5.78
N GLY A 108 3.23 13.05 -6.32
CA GLY A 108 3.10 13.24 -7.74
C GLY A 108 4.34 13.89 -8.36
N ALA A 109 4.87 14.92 -7.71
CA ALA A 109 6.07 15.59 -8.17
C ALA A 109 7.29 14.65 -8.15
N ALA A 110 7.42 13.82 -7.11
CA ALA A 110 8.56 12.93 -6.97
C ALA A 110 8.54 11.77 -7.97
N PHE A 111 7.36 11.27 -8.32
CA PHE A 111 7.26 10.06 -9.14
C PHE A 111 6.57 10.28 -10.49
N GLY A 112 6.15 11.51 -10.77
CA GLY A 112 5.43 11.78 -12.02
C GLY A 112 4.08 11.09 -12.10
N LEU A 113 3.46 10.83 -10.95
CA LEU A 113 2.16 10.18 -10.92
C LEU A 113 1.06 11.16 -11.30
N THR A 114 0.02 10.66 -11.93
CA THR A 114 -1.17 11.47 -12.18
C THR A 114 -2.00 11.54 -10.91
N MET A 115 -2.66 12.66 -10.71
CA MET A 115 -3.33 12.93 -9.44
C MET A 115 -4.84 12.67 -9.46
N GLU A 116 -5.36 12.26 -10.57
CA GLU A 116 -6.79 12.01 -10.74
C GLU A 116 -7.24 10.62 -10.32
N GLN A 117 -6.32 9.79 -9.90
CA GLN A 117 -6.69 8.44 -9.48
C GLN A 117 -7.61 8.38 -8.28
#